data_7ade8fae47c28c350bf57eb302980208
#
_entry.id   7ade8fae47c28c350bf57eb302980208
#
_cell.length_a   1.000
_cell.length_b   1.000
_cell.length_c   1.000
_cell.angle_alpha   90.00
_cell.angle_beta   90.00
_cell.angle_gamma   90.00
#
_symmetry.space_group_name_H-M   'P 1'
#
loop_
_entity.id
_entity.type
_entity.pdbx_description
1 polymer ?
#
loop_
_entity_poly.entity_id
_entity_poly.type
_entity_poly.pdbx_seq_one_letter_code
_entity_poly.pdbx_strand_id
1 'polypeptide(L)'
;MNILIFTWKDLGIPDVCDALEKLGCTYRCVSNEYLRERVSPEFDKLFEEIYDEGHYDGVFTFNFSPVLSNNCNKRNVPYIAFVYDSPLVQLYSVSVINPCNHIFLFDKIQYQEFAQAQIPTVRYAPLAVGTERIAKRLGNLDEREGNGKTVRENYTCE
;
A
#
# COMPACT_ATOMS: atom_id res chain seq x y z
N MET A 1 8.65 13.72 5.70
CA MET A 1 8.91 12.42 5.05
C MET A 1 8.24 12.43 3.71
N ASN A 2 8.89 11.89 2.69
CA ASN A 2 8.34 11.74 1.33
C ASN A 2 8.11 10.25 1.02
N ILE A 3 6.89 9.85 0.73
CA ILE A 3 6.49 8.44 0.58
C ILE A 3 6.14 8.15 -0.88
N LEU A 4 6.76 7.11 -1.44
CA LEU A 4 6.38 6.59 -2.74
C LEU A 4 5.31 5.50 -2.57
N ILE A 5 4.13 5.73 -3.11
CA ILE A 5 3.00 4.81 -3.02
C ILE A 5 2.85 4.09 -4.37
N PHE A 6 3.01 2.78 -4.37
CA PHE A 6 2.61 1.97 -5.51
C PHE A 6 1.23 1.36 -5.27
N THR A 7 0.40 1.36 -6.29
CA THR A 7 -0.98 0.88 -6.21
C THR A 7 -1.40 0.14 -7.47
N TRP A 8 -2.33 -0.80 -7.33
CA TRP A 8 -3.02 -1.45 -8.43
C TRP A 8 -4.48 -1.69 -8.08
N LYS A 9 -5.35 -0.74 -8.48
CA LYS A 9 -6.81 -0.79 -8.22
C LYS A 9 -7.20 -0.86 -6.73
N ASP A 10 -6.36 -0.33 -5.84
CA ASP A 10 -6.59 -0.36 -4.41
C ASP A 10 -7.58 0.73 -3.97
N LEU A 11 -8.64 0.32 -3.28
CA LEU A 11 -9.70 1.25 -2.83
C LEU A 11 -9.31 2.09 -1.60
N GLY A 12 -8.31 1.64 -0.86
CA GLY A 12 -7.87 2.29 0.39
C GLY A 12 -6.86 3.44 0.21
N ILE A 13 -6.38 3.70 -1.01
CA ILE A 13 -5.37 4.76 -1.26
C ILE A 13 -5.81 6.13 -0.76
N PRO A 14 -7.06 6.59 -0.97
CA PRO A 14 -7.48 7.89 -0.44
C PRO A 14 -7.35 8.00 1.09
N ASP A 15 -7.61 6.92 1.83
CA ASP A 15 -7.47 6.93 3.30
C ASP A 15 -6.00 7.02 3.72
N VAL A 16 -5.09 6.41 2.96
CA VAL A 16 -3.64 6.51 3.18
C VAL A 16 -3.15 7.93 2.88
N CYS A 17 -3.58 8.51 1.76
CA CYS A 17 -3.24 9.89 1.39
C CYS A 17 -3.70 10.88 2.47
N ASP A 18 -4.97 10.80 2.90
CA ASP A 18 -5.51 11.62 3.99
C ASP A 18 -4.70 11.48 5.29
N ALA A 19 -4.27 10.25 5.61
CA ALA A 19 -3.47 10.00 6.79
C ALA A 19 -2.05 10.61 6.68
N LEU A 20 -1.41 10.48 5.52
CA LEU A 20 -0.08 11.04 5.26
C LEU A 20 -0.11 12.57 5.30
N GLU A 21 -1.14 13.22 4.74
CA GLU A 21 -1.33 14.67 4.80
C GLU A 21 -1.47 15.16 6.25
N LYS A 22 -2.27 14.46 7.07
CA LYS A 22 -2.42 14.77 8.51
C LYS A 22 -1.12 14.62 9.28
N LEU A 23 -0.23 13.72 8.84
CA LEU A 23 1.10 13.53 9.41
C LEU A 23 2.15 14.52 8.88
N GLY A 24 1.76 15.42 7.95
CA GLY A 24 2.69 16.34 7.30
C GLY A 24 3.68 15.68 6.37
N CYS A 25 3.34 14.51 5.82
CA CYS A 25 4.14 13.79 4.84
C CYS A 25 3.74 14.21 3.42
N THR A 26 4.72 14.23 2.52
CA THR A 26 4.49 14.31 1.09
C THR A 26 4.46 12.91 0.48
N TYR A 27 3.82 12.74 -0.66
CA TYR A 27 3.76 11.44 -1.32
C TYR A 27 3.62 11.59 -2.84
N ARG A 28 4.01 10.52 -3.55
CA ARG A 28 3.73 10.32 -4.97
C ARG A 28 3.03 8.97 -5.14
N CYS A 29 1.91 8.93 -5.84
CA CYS A 29 1.21 7.70 -6.19
C CYS A 29 1.59 7.26 -7.61
N VAL A 30 1.85 5.97 -7.79
CA VAL A 30 2.14 5.34 -9.08
C VAL A 30 1.28 4.09 -9.21
N SER A 31 0.48 4.01 -10.27
CA SER A 31 -0.33 2.83 -10.57
C SER A 31 0.45 1.88 -11.47
N ASN A 32 0.58 0.61 -11.06
CA ASN A 32 1.30 -0.38 -11.84
C ASN A 32 0.80 -1.82 -11.60
N GLU A 33 0.57 -2.56 -12.69
CA GLU A 33 0.03 -3.93 -12.63
C GLU A 33 1.05 -4.99 -12.26
N TYR A 34 2.36 -4.73 -12.46
CA TYR A 34 3.45 -5.68 -12.13
C TYR A 34 3.61 -5.92 -10.62
N LEU A 35 2.90 -5.19 -9.76
CA LEU A 35 2.93 -5.41 -8.31
C LEU A 35 2.54 -6.83 -7.88
N ARG A 36 1.83 -7.57 -8.72
CA ARG A 36 1.42 -8.95 -8.47
C ARG A 36 2.48 -9.98 -8.84
N GLU A 37 3.51 -9.57 -9.54
CA GLU A 37 4.57 -10.45 -10.02
C GLU A 37 5.63 -10.69 -8.94
N ARG A 38 6.35 -11.79 -9.09
CA ARG A 38 7.49 -12.09 -8.22
C ARG A 38 8.80 -11.51 -8.76
N VAL A 39 8.89 -11.39 -10.07
CA VAL A 39 10.04 -10.87 -10.82
C VAL A 39 9.52 -10.16 -12.05
N SER A 40 9.97 -8.95 -12.30
CA SER A 40 9.69 -8.20 -13.53
C SER A 40 10.84 -7.25 -13.83
N PRO A 41 11.66 -7.54 -14.87
CA PRO A 41 12.71 -6.62 -15.29
C PRO A 41 12.19 -5.26 -15.76
N GLU A 42 10.96 -5.20 -16.28
CA GLU A 42 10.29 -3.98 -16.69
C GLU A 42 9.96 -3.12 -15.45
N PHE A 43 9.45 -3.76 -14.40
CA PHE A 43 9.19 -3.07 -13.14
C PHE A 43 10.49 -2.61 -12.46
N ASP A 44 11.55 -3.41 -12.50
CA ASP A 44 12.84 -3.05 -11.92
C ASP A 44 13.36 -1.74 -12.53
N LYS A 45 13.29 -1.58 -13.87
CA LYS A 45 13.67 -0.34 -14.54
C LYS A 45 12.78 0.85 -14.16
N LEU A 46 11.47 0.64 -14.20
CA LEU A 46 10.51 1.67 -13.82
C LEU A 46 10.73 2.14 -12.37
N PHE A 47 10.98 1.21 -11.45
CA PHE A 47 11.24 1.55 -10.05
C PHE A 47 12.49 2.41 -9.91
N GLU A 48 13.60 2.05 -10.58
CA GLU A 48 14.85 2.80 -10.54
C GLU A 48 14.65 4.23 -11.08
N GLU A 49 13.96 4.38 -12.24
CA GLU A 49 13.67 5.69 -12.83
C GLU A 49 12.86 6.57 -11.87
N ILE A 50 11.74 6.06 -11.32
CA ILE A 50 10.88 6.82 -10.42
C ILE A 50 11.60 7.14 -9.11
N TYR A 51 12.37 6.18 -8.57
CA TYR A 51 13.06 6.36 -7.30
C TYR A 51 14.18 7.39 -7.39
N ASP A 52 14.90 7.44 -8.53
CA ASP A 52 15.98 8.39 -8.76
C ASP A 52 15.48 9.81 -9.08
N GLU A 53 14.25 9.95 -9.62
CA GLU A 53 13.60 11.26 -9.82
C GLU A 53 13.23 11.97 -8.51
N GLY A 54 12.90 11.19 -7.46
CA GLY A 54 12.42 11.74 -6.19
C GLY A 54 13.15 11.13 -4.99
N HIS A 55 13.54 11.90 -4.01
CA HIS A 55 14.12 11.38 -2.78
C HIS A 55 13.02 10.88 -1.85
N TYR A 56 12.82 9.56 -1.79
CA TYR A 56 11.79 8.93 -0.97
C TYR A 56 12.37 8.32 0.30
N ASP A 57 11.73 8.59 1.44
CA ASP A 57 12.11 8.07 2.75
C ASP A 57 11.53 6.66 3.01
N GLY A 58 10.55 6.26 2.22
CA GLY A 58 9.90 4.95 2.32
C GLY A 58 8.98 4.68 1.13
N VAL A 59 8.63 3.41 0.97
CA VAL A 59 7.73 2.93 -0.07
C VAL A 59 6.53 2.25 0.57
N PHE A 60 5.33 2.48 0.05
CA PHE A 60 4.09 1.91 0.57
C PHE A 60 3.30 1.17 -0.52
N THR A 61 2.68 0.03 -0.14
CA THR A 61 1.61 -0.61 -0.92
C THR A 61 0.51 -1.14 -0.03
N PHE A 62 -0.71 -1.23 -0.58
CA PHE A 62 -1.62 -2.25 -0.13
C PHE A 62 -1.21 -3.60 -0.72
N ASN A 63 -1.35 -4.65 0.10
CA ASN A 63 -0.84 -5.98 -0.16
C ASN A 63 0.69 -6.04 -0.36
N PHE A 64 1.25 -7.20 -0.12
CA PHE A 64 2.68 -7.41 -0.26
C PHE A 64 3.05 -7.70 -1.71
N SER A 65 4.04 -6.99 -2.22
CA SER A 65 4.59 -7.18 -3.57
C SER A 65 6.04 -7.67 -3.51
N PRO A 66 6.32 -8.91 -3.93
CA PRO A 66 7.68 -9.45 -3.93
C PRO A 66 8.66 -8.66 -4.81
N VAL A 67 8.21 -8.22 -6.01
CA VAL A 67 9.06 -7.45 -6.91
C VAL A 67 9.45 -6.11 -6.29
N LEU A 68 8.51 -5.44 -5.62
CA LEU A 68 8.78 -4.18 -4.95
C LEU A 68 9.68 -4.37 -3.72
N SER A 69 9.43 -5.40 -2.90
CA SER A 69 10.29 -5.75 -1.77
C SER A 69 11.74 -5.95 -2.19
N ASN A 70 11.98 -6.65 -3.30
CA ASN A 70 13.33 -6.87 -3.82
C ASN A 70 14.01 -5.55 -4.25
N ASN A 71 13.28 -4.64 -4.89
CA ASN A 71 13.82 -3.35 -5.30
C ASN A 71 14.10 -2.43 -4.09
N CYS A 72 13.18 -2.37 -3.15
CA CYS A 72 13.40 -1.64 -1.89
C CYS A 72 14.61 -2.18 -1.12
N ASN A 73 14.80 -3.50 -1.10
CA ASN A 73 15.94 -4.12 -0.43
C ASN A 73 17.28 -3.79 -1.11
N LYS A 74 17.33 -3.75 -2.44
CA LYS A 74 18.52 -3.31 -3.20
C LYS A 74 18.92 -1.87 -2.86
N ARG A 75 17.95 -0.99 -2.69
CA ARG A 75 18.14 0.44 -2.36
C ARG A 75 18.21 0.72 -0.86
N ASN A 76 18.04 -0.29 -0.02
CA ASN A 76 17.98 -0.17 1.44
C ASN A 76 16.97 0.89 1.92
N VAL A 77 15.81 0.94 1.26
CA VAL A 77 14.69 1.82 1.60
C VAL A 77 13.59 1.06 2.33
N PRO A 78 13.01 1.59 3.41
CA PRO A 78 11.92 0.95 4.13
C PRO A 78 10.71 0.69 3.20
N TYR A 79 10.20 -0.53 3.23
CA TYR A 79 9.01 -0.94 2.49
C TYR A 79 7.89 -1.33 3.44
N ILE A 80 6.78 -0.61 3.39
CA ILE A 80 5.60 -0.81 4.22
C ILE A 80 4.52 -1.46 3.33
N ALA A 81 4.09 -2.66 3.70
CA ALA A 81 2.97 -3.35 3.05
C ALA A 81 1.83 -3.55 4.07
N PHE A 82 0.67 -2.96 3.79
CA PHE A 82 -0.53 -3.20 4.57
C PHE A 82 -1.43 -4.19 3.84
N VAL A 83 -1.45 -5.43 4.32
CA VAL A 83 -2.15 -6.54 3.67
C VAL A 83 -3.60 -6.58 4.10
N TYR A 84 -4.53 -6.51 3.14
CA TYR A 84 -5.96 -6.63 3.38
C TYR A 84 -6.63 -7.80 2.64
N ASP A 85 -5.86 -8.52 1.80
CA ASP A 85 -6.29 -9.79 1.20
C ASP A 85 -5.83 -10.97 2.07
N SER A 86 -6.73 -11.90 2.38
CA SER A 86 -6.40 -13.13 3.11
C SER A 86 -7.12 -14.32 2.49
N PRO A 87 -6.38 -15.38 2.11
CA PRO A 87 -4.93 -15.49 2.10
C PRO A 87 -4.27 -14.74 0.92
N LEU A 88 -3.11 -14.15 1.16
CA LEU A 88 -2.29 -13.51 0.12
C LEU A 88 -1.11 -14.41 -0.27
N VAL A 89 -1.14 -14.96 -1.49
CA VAL A 89 -0.13 -15.93 -1.99
C VAL A 89 1.28 -15.31 -2.11
N GLN A 90 1.38 -14.02 -2.38
CA GLN A 90 2.64 -13.29 -2.52
C GLN A 90 3.48 -13.30 -1.23
N LEU A 91 2.86 -13.44 -0.05
CA LEU A 91 3.55 -13.54 1.22
C LEU A 91 4.41 -14.81 1.36
N TYR A 92 4.09 -15.87 0.60
CA TYR A 92 4.87 -17.12 0.59
C TYR A 92 6.03 -17.08 -0.40
N SER A 93 6.63 -15.92 -0.59
CA SER A 93 7.85 -15.72 -1.37
C SER A 93 9.05 -15.51 -0.46
N VAL A 94 10.25 -15.82 -0.96
CA VAL A 94 11.50 -15.58 -0.22
C VAL A 94 11.68 -14.11 0.14
N SER A 95 11.14 -13.19 -0.67
CA SER A 95 11.24 -11.74 -0.42
C SER A 95 10.60 -11.30 0.89
N VAL A 96 9.72 -12.11 1.50
CA VAL A 96 9.08 -11.76 2.79
C VAL A 96 10.10 -11.49 3.90
N ILE A 97 11.28 -12.14 3.84
CA ILE A 97 12.33 -11.99 4.85
C ILE A 97 13.28 -10.80 4.60
N ASN A 98 13.11 -10.06 3.51
CA ASN A 98 13.95 -8.89 3.23
C ASN A 98 13.90 -7.89 4.39
N PRO A 99 15.06 -7.47 4.94
CA PRO A 99 15.10 -6.65 6.15
C PRO A 99 14.47 -5.27 6.00
N CYS A 100 14.28 -4.78 4.78
CA CYS A 100 13.58 -3.53 4.49
C CYS A 100 12.07 -3.59 4.74
N ASN A 101 11.50 -4.80 4.88
CA ASN A 101 10.05 -4.98 4.95
C ASN A 101 9.46 -4.67 6.33
N HIS A 102 8.33 -3.98 6.31
CA HIS A 102 7.40 -3.78 7.42
C HIS A 102 6.01 -4.22 6.97
N ILE A 103 5.69 -5.51 7.12
CA ILE A 103 4.46 -6.12 6.61
C ILE A 103 3.43 -6.23 7.74
N PHE A 104 2.26 -5.64 7.54
CA PHE A 104 1.17 -5.65 8.50
C PHE A 104 0.02 -6.53 8.00
N LEU A 105 -0.32 -7.57 8.77
CA LEU A 105 -1.43 -8.47 8.50
C LEU A 105 -2.59 -8.20 9.45
N PHE A 106 -3.81 -8.14 8.92
CA PHE A 106 -5.02 -8.02 9.74
C PHE A 106 -5.56 -9.39 10.19
N ASP A 107 -5.29 -10.45 9.42
CA ASP A 107 -5.71 -11.81 9.73
C ASP A 107 -4.77 -12.42 10.76
N LYS A 108 -5.33 -12.70 11.95
CA LYS A 108 -4.58 -13.30 13.07
C LYS A 108 -4.08 -14.70 12.76
N ILE A 109 -4.83 -15.50 11.99
CA ILE A 109 -4.45 -16.87 11.67
C ILE A 109 -3.24 -16.83 10.73
N GLN A 110 -3.32 -16.06 9.68
CA GLN A 110 -2.19 -15.88 8.76
C GLN A 110 -0.97 -15.27 9.48
N TYR A 111 -1.17 -14.27 10.36
CA TYR A 111 -0.07 -13.73 11.17
C TYR A 111 0.59 -14.78 12.05
N GLN A 112 -0.19 -15.67 12.69
CA GLN A 112 0.35 -16.72 13.56
C GLN A 112 1.25 -17.72 12.82
N GLU A 113 0.96 -18.02 11.54
CA GLU A 113 1.82 -18.87 10.70
C GLU A 113 3.21 -18.24 10.54
N PHE A 114 3.28 -16.93 10.21
CA PHE A 114 4.55 -16.22 10.08
C PHE A 114 5.27 -16.04 11.41
N ALA A 115 4.52 -15.79 12.49
CA ALA A 115 5.10 -15.66 13.83
C ALA A 115 5.73 -16.99 14.31
N GLN A 116 5.07 -18.13 14.07
CA GLN A 116 5.62 -19.46 14.37
C GLN A 116 6.85 -19.77 13.53
N ALA A 117 6.89 -19.31 12.27
CA ALA A 117 8.05 -19.42 11.41
C ALA A 117 9.17 -18.41 11.75
N GLN A 118 8.98 -17.60 12.81
CA GLN A 118 9.94 -16.58 13.27
C GLN A 118 10.34 -15.57 12.19
N ILE A 119 9.38 -15.13 11.36
CA ILE A 119 9.58 -14.11 10.32
C ILE A 119 9.43 -12.71 10.94
N PRO A 120 10.51 -11.96 11.21
CA PRO A 120 10.47 -10.73 12.01
C PRO A 120 9.88 -9.52 11.24
N THR A 121 9.77 -9.62 9.92
CA THR A 121 9.27 -8.56 9.05
C THR A 121 7.75 -8.44 9.07
N VAL A 122 7.06 -9.47 9.59
CA VAL A 122 5.60 -9.55 9.64
C VAL A 122 5.08 -9.19 11.02
N ARG A 123 4.08 -8.33 11.08
CA ARG A 123 3.42 -7.84 12.30
C ARG A 123 1.91 -7.92 12.16
N TYR A 124 1.23 -8.06 13.28
CA TYR A 124 -0.23 -7.96 13.31
C TYR A 124 -0.67 -6.49 13.43
N ALA A 125 -1.61 -6.09 12.59
CA ALA A 125 -2.33 -4.83 12.73
C ALA A 125 -3.77 -5.00 12.24
N PRO A 126 -4.78 -4.60 13.04
CA PRO A 126 -6.17 -4.68 12.61
C PRO A 126 -6.43 -3.73 11.44
N LEU A 127 -7.44 -4.05 10.63
CA LEU A 127 -7.90 -3.12 9.60
C LEU A 127 -8.40 -1.83 10.25
N ALA A 128 -8.00 -0.72 9.65
CA ALA A 128 -8.48 0.61 9.99
C ALA A 128 -9.38 1.15 8.87
N VAL A 129 -10.24 2.08 9.22
CA VAL A 129 -11.16 2.73 8.29
C VAL A 129 -11.16 4.23 8.49
N GLY A 130 -11.17 4.99 7.39
CA GLY A 130 -11.25 6.45 7.41
C GLY A 130 -12.65 6.92 7.78
N THR A 131 -12.96 6.99 9.10
CA THR A 131 -14.29 7.36 9.60
C THR A 131 -14.75 8.73 9.13
N GLU A 132 -13.84 9.71 9.02
CA GLU A 132 -14.16 11.06 8.55
C GLU A 132 -14.56 11.07 7.07
N ARG A 133 -13.87 10.28 6.23
CA ARG A 133 -14.20 10.13 4.83
C ARG A 133 -15.55 9.45 4.63
N ILE A 134 -15.86 8.45 5.44
CA ILE A 134 -17.17 7.78 5.43
C ILE A 134 -18.27 8.76 5.88
N ALA A 135 -18.06 9.50 6.95
CA ALA A 135 -19.03 10.48 7.44
C ALA A 135 -19.32 11.56 6.38
N LYS A 136 -18.29 12.08 5.71
CA LYS A 136 -18.46 13.03 4.60
C LYS A 136 -19.26 12.42 3.43
N ARG A 137 -19.00 11.14 3.09
CA ARG A 137 -19.76 10.44 2.04
C ARG A 137 -21.23 10.25 2.40
N LEU A 138 -21.52 9.86 3.65
CA LEU A 138 -22.88 9.69 4.14
C LEU A 138 -23.62 11.03 4.19
N GLY A 139 -23.02 12.11 4.71
CA GLY A 139 -23.61 13.43 4.68
C GLY A 139 -23.91 13.93 3.25
N ASN A 140 -23.01 13.68 2.31
CA ASN A 140 -23.25 14.01 0.89
C ASN A 140 -24.33 13.11 0.24
N LEU A 141 -24.62 11.92 0.76
CA LEU A 141 -25.73 11.08 0.27
C LEU A 141 -27.08 11.65 0.71
N ASP A 142 -27.19 12.11 1.95
CA ASP A 142 -28.42 12.77 2.47
C ASP A 142 -28.74 14.03 1.68
N GLU A 143 -27.72 14.83 1.30
CA GLU A 143 -27.91 16.02 0.43
C GLU A 143 -28.27 15.66 -1.01
N ARG A 144 -27.91 14.46 -1.51
CA ARG A 144 -28.15 13.98 -2.89
C ARG A 144 -29.51 13.33 -3.10
N GLU A 145 -30.05 12.69 -2.10
CA GLU A 145 -31.46 12.21 -2.16
C GLU A 145 -32.42 13.39 -2.35
N GLY A 146 -31.99 14.63 -1.97
CA GLY A 146 -32.70 15.87 -2.30
C GLY A 146 -32.48 16.41 -3.72
N ASN A 147 -31.42 16.02 -4.47
CA ASN A 147 -31.04 16.69 -5.75
C ASN A 147 -30.67 15.77 -6.94
N GLY A 148 -30.83 14.48 -6.87
CA GLY A 148 -30.81 13.56 -8.03
C GLY A 148 -29.59 13.56 -8.96
N LYS A 149 -28.36 13.90 -8.51
CA LYS A 149 -27.14 13.82 -9.34
C LYS A 149 -26.03 13.01 -8.71
N THR A 150 -25.62 11.96 -9.43
CA THR A 150 -24.46 11.11 -9.07
C THR A 150 -23.18 11.75 -9.59
N VAL A 151 -22.24 12.07 -8.74
CA VAL A 151 -20.87 12.49 -9.12
C VAL A 151 -19.91 11.32 -8.88
N ARG A 152 -19.18 10.93 -9.94
CA ARG A 152 -18.02 10.03 -9.82
C ARG A 152 -16.81 10.89 -9.51
N GLU A 153 -16.24 10.73 -8.32
CA GLU A 153 -14.93 11.32 -8.00
C GLU A 153 -13.85 10.44 -8.66
N ASN A 154 -13.16 11.02 -9.64
CA ASN A 154 -12.00 10.41 -10.28
C ASN A 154 -10.76 10.75 -9.44
N TYR A 155 -10.29 9.83 -8.61
CA TYR A 155 -8.92 9.88 -8.12
C TYR A 155 -8.02 9.35 -9.25
N THR A 156 -7.34 10.24 -9.93
CA THR A 156 -6.32 9.88 -10.94
C THR A 156 -5.00 9.72 -10.23
N CYS A 157 -4.54 8.45 -10.10
CA CYS A 157 -3.13 8.17 -10.01
C CYS A 157 -2.57 8.26 -11.43
N GLU A 158 -1.60 9.13 -11.69
CA GLU A 158 -0.85 9.21 -12.93
C GLU A 158 0.16 8.05 -13.05
#